data_ec51f19dd6f5550279a77ac8956788d8
#
_entry.id   ec51f19dd6f5550279a77ac8956788d8
#
_cell.length_a   1.000
_cell.length_b   1.000
_cell.length_c   1.000
_cell.angle_alpha   90.00
_cell.angle_beta   90.00
_cell.angle_gamma   90.00
#
_symmetry.space_group_name_H-M   'P 1'
#
loop_
_entity.id
_entity.type
_entity.pdbx_description
1 polymer ?
#
loop_
_entity_poly.entity_id
_entity_poly.type
_entity_poly.pdbx_seq_one_letter_code
_entity_poly.pdbx_strand_id
1 'polypeptide(L)'
;MKKDMAYKTYECEVCHYVYDEEKEGQVLVKLGKCPVCGSPLSKFKAIQKTEYRIYQCRICNYIHDEKTEKIPLKDLKECPDCGSDISNFEPAETNENNWLISFPKQYIRNDESVRHMDTIYKLCDSGKPITAPMATELPMPDWDDILILGNQLNPMPLEEDAEVSATTVIGKNAEKPLVIENPVYVSHMSYGALSKESKIALAKGSFKAKTAMCSGEGGILPEVKNAAYKYIFEYVPNKYSVTDENLKTSDAIEIKIGQATKPGMGGLLPGDKVTPEIAKVRGKKAGEDIISPSRFPNINSKKDLKDLVDELRLKSEGRPIGIKIAAGYIENDLEFISYAKPDFITVDGRGGATGASPLLVRDSTSIPTIFALHRARKYLDEHDLNIDLVITGGLRVSSDFAKALAMGADAIAIASASLIAVACQQYRLCDKGQCPVGVATQDKELRSRLKTDIGAKRLTNYLNASLEEIKTFARITGHSDIHDLNVSNLATFNSEISDYTNIKHV
;
A
#
# COMPACT_ATOMS: atom_id res chain seq x y z
N MET A 1 -15.72 -13.81 -55.37
CA MET A 1 -14.38 -13.20 -55.42
C MET A 1 -14.54 -11.68 -55.35
N LYS A 2 -14.50 -11.06 -54.18
CA LYS A 2 -14.35 -9.59 -54.03
C LYS A 2 -12.86 -9.31 -54.18
N LYS A 3 -12.49 -8.57 -55.24
CA LYS A 3 -11.15 -8.03 -55.41
C LYS A 3 -10.88 -7.07 -54.24
N ASP A 4 -9.78 -7.26 -53.54
CA ASP A 4 -9.25 -6.30 -52.60
C ASP A 4 -8.94 -4.99 -53.35
N MET A 5 -9.85 -4.02 -53.27
CA MET A 5 -9.57 -2.65 -53.67
C MET A 5 -8.89 -1.98 -52.49
N ALA A 6 -7.59 -1.72 -52.60
CA ALA A 6 -6.86 -0.94 -51.62
C ALA A 6 -7.35 0.52 -51.69
N TYR A 7 -8.16 0.93 -50.76
CA TYR A 7 -8.60 2.32 -50.60
C TYR A 7 -7.40 3.23 -50.31
N LYS A 8 -7.44 4.46 -50.86
CA LYS A 8 -6.35 5.44 -50.71
C LYS A 8 -6.89 6.74 -50.17
N THR A 9 -6.03 7.47 -49.53
CA THR A 9 -6.32 8.83 -49.02
C THR A 9 -5.63 9.84 -49.91
N TYR A 10 -6.33 10.95 -50.21
CA TYR A 10 -5.83 11.99 -51.09
C TYR A 10 -6.00 13.37 -50.43
N GLU A 11 -5.09 14.27 -50.71
CA GLU A 11 -5.15 15.68 -50.28
C GLU A 11 -5.21 16.58 -51.48
N CYS A 12 -6.12 17.56 -51.45
CA CYS A 12 -6.21 18.62 -52.46
C CYS A 12 -5.09 19.64 -52.28
N GLU A 13 -4.21 19.82 -53.24
CA GLU A 13 -3.07 20.76 -53.22
C GLU A 13 -3.50 22.24 -53.07
N VAL A 14 -4.77 22.57 -53.33
CA VAL A 14 -5.25 23.94 -53.30
C VAL A 14 -5.83 24.38 -51.97
N CYS A 15 -6.60 23.49 -51.31
CA CYS A 15 -7.31 23.84 -50.09
C CYS A 15 -7.03 22.86 -48.91
N HIS A 16 -6.14 21.88 -49.13
CA HIS A 16 -5.78 20.87 -48.16
C HIS A 16 -6.94 19.96 -47.70
N TYR A 17 -8.05 19.95 -48.45
CA TYR A 17 -9.13 19.00 -48.16
C TYR A 17 -8.64 17.56 -48.38
N VAL A 18 -8.87 16.71 -47.36
CA VAL A 18 -8.48 15.29 -47.38
C VAL A 18 -9.68 14.44 -47.73
N TYR A 19 -9.55 13.67 -48.80
CA TYR A 19 -10.53 12.70 -49.28
C TYR A 19 -10.04 11.28 -48.95
N ASP A 20 -10.80 10.57 -48.13
CA ASP A 20 -10.52 9.20 -47.70
C ASP A 20 -11.53 8.25 -48.36
N GLU A 21 -11.08 7.47 -49.32
CA GLU A 21 -11.94 6.54 -50.11
C GLU A 21 -12.64 5.50 -49.20
N GLU A 22 -12.03 5.13 -48.09
CA GLU A 22 -12.59 4.18 -47.15
C GLU A 22 -13.75 4.81 -46.33
N LYS A 23 -13.57 6.01 -45.84
CA LYS A 23 -14.60 6.76 -45.11
C LYS A 23 -15.77 7.15 -45.98
N GLU A 24 -15.49 7.58 -47.21
CA GLU A 24 -16.51 8.01 -48.17
C GLU A 24 -17.21 6.86 -48.86
N GLY A 25 -16.69 5.64 -48.76
CA GLY A 25 -17.24 4.44 -49.38
C GLY A 25 -17.17 4.46 -50.92
N GLN A 26 -16.39 5.38 -51.52
CA GLN A 26 -16.23 5.50 -52.97
C GLN A 26 -14.83 5.97 -53.36
N VAL A 27 -14.40 5.58 -54.59
CA VAL A 27 -13.10 5.98 -55.13
C VAL A 27 -13.09 7.44 -55.58
N LEU A 28 -11.92 8.13 -55.43
CA LEU A 28 -11.74 9.56 -55.72
C LEU A 28 -12.28 9.94 -57.12
N VAL A 29 -12.12 9.09 -58.13
CA VAL A 29 -12.56 9.35 -59.50
C VAL A 29 -14.07 9.70 -59.57
N LYS A 30 -14.87 9.21 -58.67
CA LYS A 30 -16.32 9.48 -58.66
C LYS A 30 -16.68 10.87 -58.04
N LEU A 31 -15.72 11.52 -57.39
CA LEU A 31 -15.94 12.82 -56.76
C LEU A 31 -16.09 13.96 -57.80
N GLY A 32 -15.47 13.85 -58.97
CA GLY A 32 -15.54 14.81 -60.08
C GLY A 32 -14.69 16.08 -59.84
N LYS A 33 -14.84 16.75 -58.72
CA LYS A 33 -14.08 17.93 -58.32
C LYS A 33 -14.00 18.04 -56.76
N CYS A 34 -13.09 18.83 -56.27
CA CYS A 34 -12.97 19.07 -54.85
C CYS A 34 -14.25 19.73 -54.27
N PRO A 35 -14.86 19.17 -53.23
CA PRO A 35 -16.11 19.67 -52.66
C PRO A 35 -15.93 21.00 -51.91
N VAL A 36 -14.70 21.32 -51.52
CA VAL A 36 -14.40 22.55 -50.75
C VAL A 36 -14.03 23.72 -51.65
N CYS A 37 -13.14 23.53 -52.63
CA CYS A 37 -12.63 24.64 -53.46
C CYS A 37 -12.97 24.52 -54.93
N GLY A 38 -13.65 23.45 -55.36
CA GLY A 38 -14.05 23.23 -56.77
C GLY A 38 -12.91 22.85 -57.72
N SER A 39 -11.69 22.65 -57.24
CA SER A 39 -10.51 22.25 -58.05
C SER A 39 -10.69 20.93 -58.70
N PRO A 40 -10.12 20.71 -59.91
CA PRO A 40 -10.20 19.41 -60.63
C PRO A 40 -9.41 18.31 -59.86
N LEU A 41 -9.78 17.03 -60.08
CA LEU A 41 -9.15 15.89 -59.41
C LEU A 41 -7.64 15.77 -59.67
N SER A 42 -7.12 16.38 -60.75
CA SER A 42 -5.68 16.45 -61.00
C SER A 42 -4.89 17.21 -59.96
N LYS A 43 -5.57 17.94 -59.07
CA LYS A 43 -5.01 18.64 -57.93
C LYS A 43 -5.01 17.78 -56.63
N PHE A 44 -5.42 16.55 -56.69
CA PHE A 44 -5.34 15.63 -55.57
C PHE A 44 -4.09 14.79 -55.64
N LYS A 45 -3.29 14.81 -54.60
CA LYS A 45 -2.15 13.90 -54.42
C LYS A 45 -2.50 12.81 -53.42
N ALA A 46 -2.13 11.56 -53.79
CA ALA A 46 -2.21 10.46 -52.84
C ALA A 46 -1.27 10.76 -51.65
N ILE A 47 -1.80 10.70 -50.46
CA ILE A 47 -1.03 10.81 -49.24
C ILE A 47 -1.00 9.44 -48.54
N GLN A 48 0.14 9.07 -48.01
CA GLN A 48 0.17 7.95 -47.06
C GLN A 48 -0.53 8.40 -45.78
N LYS A 49 -1.51 7.63 -45.37
CA LYS A 49 -2.17 7.84 -44.11
C LYS A 49 -1.12 7.56 -43.02
N THR A 50 -0.49 8.60 -42.50
CA THR A 50 0.38 8.47 -41.33
C THR A 50 -0.54 8.28 -40.16
N GLU A 51 -0.78 7.04 -39.79
CA GLU A 51 -1.51 6.72 -38.57
C GLU A 51 -0.59 7.10 -37.39
N TYR A 52 -0.74 8.31 -36.90
CA TYR A 52 -0.16 8.68 -35.63
C TYR A 52 -0.89 7.91 -34.53
N ARG A 53 -0.13 7.22 -33.71
CA ARG A 53 -0.66 6.45 -32.61
C ARG A 53 -0.26 7.11 -31.29
N ILE A 54 -1.13 6.93 -30.33
CA ILE A 54 -0.85 7.29 -28.95
C ILE A 54 -0.55 6.01 -28.21
N TYR A 55 0.54 6.02 -27.47
CA TYR A 55 0.98 4.88 -26.68
C TYR A 55 1.08 5.26 -25.20
N GLN A 56 0.82 4.32 -24.33
CA GLN A 56 0.98 4.48 -22.90
C GLN A 56 2.03 3.51 -22.40
N CYS A 57 3.00 4.03 -21.64
CA CYS A 57 3.94 3.19 -20.91
C CYS A 57 3.21 2.46 -19.76
N ARG A 58 3.21 1.13 -19.79
CA ARG A 58 2.60 0.29 -18.74
C ARG A 58 3.26 0.43 -17.37
N ILE A 59 4.46 1.02 -17.32
CA ILE A 59 5.25 1.12 -16.10
C ILE A 59 4.93 2.41 -15.32
N CYS A 60 4.90 3.57 -16.00
CA CYS A 60 4.73 4.87 -15.34
C CYS A 60 3.49 5.65 -15.83
N ASN A 61 2.75 5.11 -16.81
CA ASN A 61 1.63 5.75 -17.50
C ASN A 61 2.01 6.97 -18.36
N TYR A 62 3.28 7.19 -18.64
CA TYR A 62 3.70 8.21 -19.60
C TYR A 62 2.97 7.99 -20.93
N ILE A 63 2.41 9.06 -21.48
CA ILE A 63 1.68 9.04 -22.76
C ILE A 63 2.62 9.59 -23.84
N HIS A 64 2.93 8.75 -24.81
CA HIS A 64 3.67 9.11 -26.01
C HIS A 64 2.69 9.32 -27.16
N ASP A 65 2.53 10.57 -27.58
CA ASP A 65 1.71 10.94 -28.74
C ASP A 65 2.63 11.27 -29.93
N GLU A 66 2.73 10.32 -30.87
CA GLU A 66 3.58 10.45 -32.05
C GLU A 66 3.29 11.72 -32.89
N LYS A 67 2.05 12.23 -32.83
CA LYS A 67 1.65 13.44 -33.54
C LYS A 67 2.17 14.70 -32.87
N THR A 68 2.08 14.74 -31.56
CA THR A 68 2.49 15.91 -30.75
C THR A 68 4.00 15.97 -30.63
N GLU A 69 4.64 14.81 -30.36
CA GLU A 69 6.08 14.73 -30.13
C GLU A 69 6.88 14.65 -31.43
N LYS A 70 6.22 14.33 -32.55
CA LYS A 70 6.84 14.16 -33.88
C LYS A 70 7.93 13.09 -33.94
N ILE A 71 7.91 12.17 -32.99
CA ILE A 71 8.81 11.03 -32.86
C ILE A 71 7.98 9.75 -32.88
N PRO A 72 8.16 8.85 -33.85
CA PRO A 72 7.55 7.52 -33.79
C PRO A 72 8.05 6.72 -32.59
N LEU A 73 7.17 5.92 -31.97
CA LEU A 73 7.54 5.11 -30.81
C LEU A 73 8.77 4.23 -31.06
N LYS A 74 8.88 3.68 -32.26
CA LYS A 74 10.02 2.84 -32.68
C LYS A 74 11.39 3.55 -32.65
N ASP A 75 11.39 4.88 -32.66
CA ASP A 75 12.59 5.72 -32.65
C ASP A 75 12.97 6.16 -31.24
N LEU A 76 12.12 5.88 -30.22
CA LEU A 76 12.48 6.02 -28.81
C LEU A 76 13.38 4.87 -28.40
N LYS A 77 14.38 5.16 -27.57
CA LYS A 77 15.28 4.17 -26.99
C LYS A 77 14.69 3.56 -25.71
N GLU A 78 14.05 4.39 -24.91
CA GLU A 78 13.45 4.05 -23.63
C GLU A 78 12.35 5.04 -23.27
N CYS A 79 11.54 4.73 -22.29
CA CYS A 79 10.51 5.64 -21.80
C CYS A 79 11.17 6.91 -21.21
N PRO A 80 10.80 8.12 -21.67
CA PRO A 80 11.37 9.37 -21.20
C PRO A 80 11.17 9.63 -19.71
N ASP A 81 10.13 9.04 -19.11
CA ASP A 81 9.75 9.30 -17.71
C ASP A 81 10.38 8.29 -16.73
N CYS A 82 10.38 6.98 -17.06
CA CYS A 82 10.86 5.95 -16.14
C CYS A 82 12.03 5.10 -16.65
N GLY A 83 12.55 5.36 -17.85
CA GLY A 83 13.67 4.61 -18.44
C GLY A 83 13.37 3.16 -18.78
N SER A 84 12.09 2.73 -18.82
CA SER A 84 11.74 1.38 -19.22
C SER A 84 11.86 1.17 -20.73
N ASP A 85 12.10 -0.09 -21.14
CA ASP A 85 12.15 -0.46 -22.54
C ASP A 85 10.85 -0.14 -23.29
N ILE A 86 10.96 0.19 -24.57
CA ILE A 86 9.81 0.57 -25.43
C ILE A 86 8.79 -0.57 -25.59
N SER A 87 9.17 -1.83 -25.39
CA SER A 87 8.23 -2.96 -25.38
C SER A 87 7.18 -2.87 -24.24
N ASN A 88 7.39 -2.00 -23.27
CA ASN A 88 6.42 -1.68 -22.22
C ASN A 88 5.37 -0.64 -22.64
N PHE A 89 5.43 -0.15 -23.87
CA PHE A 89 4.38 0.68 -24.42
C PHE A 89 3.30 -0.17 -25.09
N GLU A 90 2.06 0.13 -24.78
CA GLU A 90 0.90 -0.41 -25.47
C GLU A 90 0.15 0.74 -26.16
N PRO A 91 -0.59 0.46 -27.27
CA PRO A 91 -1.45 1.47 -27.84
C PRO A 91 -2.36 2.00 -26.73
N ALA A 92 -2.27 3.31 -26.47
CA ALA A 92 -3.26 3.93 -25.61
C ALA A 92 -4.60 3.71 -26.31
N GLU A 93 -5.55 3.06 -25.64
CA GLU A 93 -6.91 2.99 -26.13
C GLU A 93 -7.35 4.46 -26.33
N THR A 94 -7.26 4.91 -27.58
CA THR A 94 -8.00 6.10 -27.97
C THR A 94 -9.45 5.67 -27.86
N ASN A 95 -10.05 5.95 -26.71
CA ASN A 95 -11.47 5.74 -26.51
C ASN A 95 -12.19 6.63 -27.53
N GLU A 96 -12.33 6.13 -28.77
CA GLU A 96 -13.26 6.71 -29.76
C GLU A 96 -14.70 6.69 -29.22
N ASN A 97 -14.93 5.97 -28.16
CA ASN A 97 -16.15 5.95 -27.35
C ASN A 97 -16.18 6.98 -26.22
N ASN A 98 -15.43 8.08 -26.30
CA ASN A 98 -15.58 9.20 -25.37
C ASN A 98 -16.85 10.02 -25.71
N TRP A 99 -17.96 9.30 -25.95
CA TRP A 99 -19.32 9.85 -26.11
C TRP A 99 -19.79 10.61 -24.85
N LEU A 100 -19.10 10.39 -23.71
CA LEU A 100 -19.37 11.07 -22.45
C LEU A 100 -18.95 12.54 -22.48
N ILE A 101 -18.02 12.92 -23.37
CA ILE A 101 -17.59 14.30 -23.56
C ILE A 101 -18.18 14.78 -24.88
N SER A 102 -19.22 15.58 -24.81
CA SER A 102 -19.92 16.12 -26.00
C SER A 102 -19.16 17.26 -26.72
N PHE A 103 -17.89 17.50 -26.38
CA PHE A 103 -17.07 18.58 -26.95
C PHE A 103 -15.60 18.16 -27.07
N PRO A 104 -14.81 18.81 -27.95
CA PRO A 104 -13.41 18.48 -28.18
C PRO A 104 -12.54 18.57 -26.91
N LYS A 105 -11.54 17.69 -26.81
CA LYS A 105 -10.63 17.61 -25.65
C LYS A 105 -9.99 18.95 -25.26
N GLN A 106 -9.75 19.83 -26.20
CA GLN A 106 -9.18 21.17 -25.96
C GLN A 106 -10.05 22.08 -25.07
N TYR A 107 -11.31 21.76 -24.90
CA TYR A 107 -12.22 22.46 -24.01
C TYR A 107 -12.37 21.80 -22.64
N ILE A 108 -11.74 20.64 -22.46
CA ILE A 108 -11.72 19.98 -21.15
C ILE A 108 -10.81 20.81 -20.25
N ARG A 109 -11.35 21.23 -19.14
CA ARG A 109 -10.63 21.96 -18.11
C ARG A 109 -10.76 21.21 -16.79
N ASN A 110 -9.67 21.10 -16.07
CA ASN A 110 -9.69 20.72 -14.66
C ASN A 110 -9.51 21.98 -13.84
N ASP A 111 -10.47 22.33 -13.02
CA ASP A 111 -10.40 23.47 -12.11
C ASP A 111 -10.09 22.95 -10.70
N GLU A 112 -8.84 23.09 -10.27
CA GLU A 112 -8.37 22.60 -8.97
C GLU A 112 -9.10 23.25 -7.78
N SER A 113 -9.71 24.42 -8.00
CA SER A 113 -10.54 25.07 -6.98
C SER A 113 -11.89 24.39 -6.79
N VAL A 114 -12.34 23.60 -7.77
CA VAL A 114 -13.58 22.81 -7.69
C VAL A 114 -13.28 21.43 -7.12
N ARG A 115 -13.62 21.27 -5.85
CA ARG A 115 -13.38 20.02 -5.14
C ARG A 115 -13.98 18.80 -5.87
N HIS A 116 -13.16 17.77 -6.05
CA HIS A 116 -13.55 16.48 -6.66
C HIS A 116 -13.88 16.51 -8.16
N MET A 117 -13.62 17.58 -8.89
CA MET A 117 -13.92 17.64 -10.32
C MET A 117 -13.26 16.51 -11.11
N ASP A 118 -11.96 16.28 -10.90
CA ASP A 118 -11.20 15.16 -11.50
C ASP A 118 -11.77 13.78 -11.11
N THR A 119 -12.16 13.62 -9.85
CA THR A 119 -12.78 12.38 -9.34
C THR A 119 -14.11 12.10 -10.03
N ILE A 120 -14.94 13.14 -10.20
CA ILE A 120 -16.25 13.03 -10.89
C ILE A 120 -16.02 12.61 -12.34
N TYR A 121 -15.08 13.23 -13.05
CA TYR A 121 -14.78 12.87 -14.44
C TYR A 121 -14.33 11.40 -14.57
N LYS A 122 -13.40 10.96 -13.71
CA LYS A 122 -12.97 9.56 -13.70
C LYS A 122 -14.10 8.56 -13.44
N LEU A 123 -15.03 8.91 -12.56
CA LEU A 123 -16.22 8.09 -12.31
C LEU A 123 -17.19 8.09 -13.50
N CYS A 124 -17.40 9.25 -14.14
CA CYS A 124 -18.23 9.36 -15.33
C CYS A 124 -17.67 8.56 -16.51
N ASP A 125 -16.36 8.66 -16.73
CA ASP A 125 -15.69 7.98 -17.86
C ASP A 125 -15.65 6.46 -17.69
N SER A 126 -15.45 5.97 -16.47
CA SER A 126 -15.29 4.53 -16.22
C SER A 126 -16.58 3.81 -15.86
N GLY A 127 -17.56 4.51 -15.28
CA GLY A 127 -18.74 3.90 -14.66
C GLY A 127 -18.40 2.96 -13.50
N LYS A 128 -17.19 3.05 -12.94
CA LYS A 128 -16.68 2.14 -11.90
C LYS A 128 -16.04 2.91 -10.75
N PRO A 129 -16.06 2.36 -9.51
CA PRO A 129 -15.30 2.93 -8.42
C PRO A 129 -13.81 3.04 -8.75
N ILE A 130 -13.22 4.18 -8.43
CA ILE A 130 -11.77 4.39 -8.59
C ILE A 130 -11.04 3.57 -7.55
N THR A 131 -10.11 2.74 -7.97
CA THR A 131 -9.16 2.05 -7.09
C THR A 131 -7.89 2.87 -6.99
N ALA A 132 -7.38 3.06 -5.78
CA ALA A 132 -6.14 3.78 -5.55
C ALA A 132 -5.27 3.04 -4.52
N PRO A 133 -3.96 3.00 -4.74
CA PRO A 133 -3.02 2.43 -3.79
C PRO A 133 -2.56 3.46 -2.76
N MET A 134 -1.87 2.98 -1.74
CA MET A 134 -1.24 3.73 -0.66
C MET A 134 -2.25 4.36 0.32
N ALA A 135 -1.73 5.18 1.23
CA ALA A 135 -2.53 5.89 2.22
C ALA A 135 -3.28 7.09 1.61
N THR A 136 -4.27 7.60 2.33
CA THR A 136 -4.91 8.87 2.00
C THR A 136 -3.91 10.03 2.00
N GLU A 137 -4.16 11.02 1.16
CA GLU A 137 -3.41 12.27 1.09
C GLU A 137 -4.17 13.44 1.74
N LEU A 138 -5.36 13.14 2.27
CA LEU A 138 -6.14 14.16 2.99
C LEU A 138 -5.45 14.52 4.30
N PRO A 139 -5.45 15.81 4.68
CA PRO A 139 -4.85 16.29 5.92
C PRO A 139 -5.54 15.66 7.13
N MET A 140 -4.75 15.42 8.16
CA MET A 140 -5.18 14.96 9.48
C MET A 140 -4.12 15.39 10.50
N PRO A 141 -4.43 15.41 11.81
CA PRO A 141 -3.42 15.57 12.84
C PRO A 141 -2.26 14.58 12.65
N ASP A 142 -1.04 15.06 12.72
CA ASP A 142 0.18 14.34 12.41
C ASP A 142 1.07 14.15 13.62
N TRP A 143 2.00 13.19 13.55
CA TRP A 143 3.00 12.98 14.59
C TRP A 143 3.93 14.18 14.79
N ASP A 144 4.13 15.00 13.76
CA ASP A 144 4.92 16.23 13.83
C ASP A 144 4.24 17.31 14.67
N ASP A 145 2.93 17.22 14.93
CA ASP A 145 2.20 18.10 15.85
C ASP A 145 2.51 17.83 17.33
N ILE A 146 3.24 16.76 17.65
CA ILE A 146 3.59 16.33 19.00
C ILE A 146 5.09 16.54 19.24
N LEU A 147 5.44 17.06 20.39
CA LEU A 147 6.81 17.26 20.85
C LEU A 147 7.17 16.28 21.96
N ILE A 148 8.44 15.88 22.01
CA ILE A 148 9.01 15.15 23.16
C ILE A 148 9.72 16.19 24.06
N LEU A 149 9.34 16.23 25.33
CA LEU A 149 9.89 17.14 26.32
C LEU A 149 11.16 16.52 26.91
N GLY A 150 12.33 17.01 26.49
CA GLY A 150 13.62 16.60 27.05
C GLY A 150 13.89 17.24 28.41
N ASN A 151 14.47 16.47 29.31
CA ASN A 151 14.87 16.88 30.65
C ASN A 151 16.16 17.70 30.62
N GLN A 152 16.38 18.52 31.64
CA GLN A 152 17.65 19.25 31.83
C GLN A 152 18.11 19.22 33.29
N LEU A 153 17.29 19.64 34.24
CA LEU A 153 17.62 19.79 35.67
C LEU A 153 16.70 18.99 36.58
N ASN A 154 15.41 18.93 36.29
CA ASN A 154 14.43 18.25 37.10
C ASN A 154 13.23 17.74 36.27
N PRO A 155 13.15 16.43 35.98
CA PRO A 155 14.19 15.44 36.23
C PRO A 155 15.45 15.68 35.35
N MET A 156 16.57 15.00 35.67
CA MET A 156 17.77 15.04 34.85
C MET A 156 17.69 14.02 33.71
N PRO A 157 18.33 14.29 32.58
CA PRO A 157 18.51 13.27 31.53
C PRO A 157 19.52 12.21 31.99
N LEU A 158 19.59 11.10 31.28
CA LEU A 158 20.71 10.17 31.40
C LEU A 158 21.89 10.70 30.58
N GLU A 159 23.10 10.18 30.85
CA GLU A 159 24.30 10.45 30.07
C GLU A 159 24.11 9.91 28.61
N GLU A 160 24.84 10.53 27.66
CA GLU A 160 24.69 10.19 26.24
C GLU A 160 25.04 8.72 25.91
N ASP A 161 25.96 8.12 26.69
CA ASP A 161 26.43 6.74 26.54
C ASP A 161 25.70 5.75 27.47
N ALA A 162 24.73 6.22 28.26
CA ALA A 162 23.96 5.34 29.15
C ALA A 162 23.24 4.25 28.37
N GLU A 163 23.36 3.02 28.85
CA GLU A 163 22.64 1.89 28.24
C GLU A 163 21.12 2.06 28.44
N VAL A 164 20.37 1.83 27.37
CA VAL A 164 18.91 1.85 27.36
C VAL A 164 18.40 0.52 26.84
N SER A 165 17.57 -0.14 27.61
CA SER A 165 16.87 -1.35 27.21
C SER A 165 15.86 -1.05 26.09
N ALA A 166 15.78 -1.94 25.10
CA ALA A 166 14.79 -1.88 24.04
C ALA A 166 14.13 -3.24 23.79
N THR A 167 14.39 -4.20 24.68
CA THR A 167 13.79 -5.53 24.58
C THR A 167 12.28 -5.41 24.69
N THR A 168 11.60 -5.84 23.63
CA THR A 168 10.15 -5.79 23.53
C THR A 168 9.58 -7.20 23.59
N VAL A 169 8.62 -7.40 24.49
CA VAL A 169 7.94 -8.68 24.66
C VAL A 169 6.47 -8.50 24.27
N ILE A 170 6.02 -9.28 23.28
CA ILE A 170 4.62 -9.31 22.83
C ILE A 170 4.01 -10.62 23.28
N GLY A 171 2.84 -10.56 23.89
CA GLY A 171 2.20 -11.71 24.53
C GLY A 171 2.91 -12.11 25.81
N LYS A 172 3.13 -11.15 26.72
CA LYS A 172 3.84 -11.34 28.01
C LYS A 172 3.30 -12.53 28.83
N ASN A 173 1.99 -12.83 28.68
CA ASN A 173 1.32 -13.92 29.40
C ASN A 173 1.24 -15.24 28.60
N ALA A 174 1.72 -15.29 27.36
CA ALA A 174 1.77 -16.49 26.56
C ALA A 174 2.85 -17.46 27.10
N GLU A 175 2.67 -18.77 26.91
CA GLU A 175 3.68 -19.76 27.32
C GLU A 175 5.02 -19.58 26.61
N LYS A 176 4.97 -19.10 25.34
CA LYS A 176 6.13 -18.84 24.50
C LYS A 176 6.06 -17.42 23.93
N PRO A 177 6.29 -16.37 24.72
CA PRO A 177 6.15 -15.00 24.27
C PRO A 177 7.06 -14.68 23.06
N LEU A 178 6.64 -13.71 22.26
CA LEU A 178 7.45 -13.19 21.17
C LEU A 178 8.39 -12.12 21.72
N VAL A 179 9.69 -12.39 21.69
CA VAL A 179 10.74 -11.45 22.17
C VAL A 179 11.53 -10.94 20.99
N ILE A 180 11.64 -9.62 20.86
CA ILE A 180 12.40 -8.88 19.84
C ILE A 180 13.28 -7.82 20.51
N GLU A 181 14.40 -7.45 19.85
CA GLU A 181 15.34 -6.46 20.36
C GLU A 181 15.09 -5.04 19.83
N ASN A 182 14.08 -4.89 18.95
CA ASN A 182 13.67 -3.62 18.37
C ASN A 182 12.14 -3.56 18.38
N PRO A 183 11.49 -2.55 18.99
CA PRO A 183 10.04 -2.45 19.09
C PRO A 183 9.35 -2.23 17.75
N VAL A 184 10.11 -1.83 16.71
CA VAL A 184 9.61 -1.54 15.38
C VAL A 184 9.83 -2.75 14.47
N TYR A 185 8.75 -3.31 13.93
CA TYR A 185 8.82 -4.49 13.09
C TYR A 185 8.06 -4.34 11.75
N VAL A 186 8.32 -5.25 10.81
CA VAL A 186 7.73 -5.22 9.47
C VAL A 186 6.31 -5.78 9.50
N SER A 187 5.33 -4.90 9.23
CA SER A 187 3.90 -5.21 9.20
C SER A 187 3.50 -6.18 8.09
N HIS A 188 2.25 -6.63 8.13
CA HIS A 188 1.67 -7.54 7.16
C HIS A 188 1.59 -6.93 5.75
N MET A 189 2.26 -7.56 4.81
CA MET A 189 2.24 -7.25 3.38
C MET A 189 2.30 -8.54 2.58
N SER A 190 1.26 -8.83 1.79
CA SER A 190 1.08 -10.14 1.16
C SER A 190 2.06 -10.42 0.02
N TYR A 191 2.44 -11.71 -0.13
CA TYR A 191 3.02 -12.18 -1.38
C TYR A 191 1.95 -12.20 -2.48
N GLY A 192 2.25 -11.56 -3.59
CA GLY A 192 1.30 -11.28 -4.66
C GLY A 192 1.03 -9.78 -4.80
N ALA A 193 0.80 -9.05 -3.68
CA ALA A 193 0.88 -7.60 -3.67
C ALA A 193 2.34 -7.12 -3.77
N LEU A 194 3.24 -7.77 -3.04
CA LEU A 194 4.69 -7.56 -3.15
C LEU A 194 5.35 -8.65 -3.99
N SER A 195 6.49 -8.31 -4.58
CA SER A 195 7.38 -9.28 -5.23
C SER A 195 8.05 -10.19 -4.20
N LYS A 196 8.53 -11.36 -4.66
CA LYS A 196 9.30 -12.29 -3.84
C LYS A 196 10.59 -11.64 -3.33
N GLU A 197 11.27 -10.89 -4.21
CA GLU A 197 12.52 -10.18 -3.91
C GLU A 197 12.34 -9.17 -2.78
N SER A 198 11.26 -8.38 -2.82
CA SER A 198 10.98 -7.42 -1.74
C SER A 198 10.64 -8.13 -0.42
N LYS A 199 9.87 -9.21 -0.46
CA LYS A 199 9.57 -10.02 0.74
C LYS A 199 10.85 -10.61 1.37
N ILE A 200 11.78 -11.12 0.55
CA ILE A 200 13.06 -11.66 1.04
C ILE A 200 13.95 -10.53 1.59
N ALA A 201 13.99 -9.36 0.92
CA ALA A 201 14.74 -8.21 1.41
C ALA A 201 14.24 -7.75 2.78
N LEU A 202 12.91 -7.67 2.96
CA LEU A 202 12.28 -7.34 4.24
C LEU A 202 12.64 -8.36 5.34
N ALA A 203 12.58 -9.65 5.03
CA ALA A 203 12.91 -10.71 5.98
C ALA A 203 14.38 -10.66 6.41
N LYS A 204 15.31 -10.58 5.46
CA LYS A 204 16.76 -10.47 5.75
C LYS A 204 17.09 -9.19 6.54
N GLY A 205 16.40 -8.09 6.23
CA GLY A 205 16.57 -6.81 6.93
C GLY A 205 16.09 -6.90 8.38
N SER A 206 14.90 -7.46 8.62
CA SER A 206 14.35 -7.68 9.96
C SER A 206 15.22 -8.65 10.78
N PHE A 207 15.78 -9.68 10.15
CA PHE A 207 16.69 -10.61 10.81
C PHE A 207 17.91 -9.90 11.38
N LYS A 208 18.57 -9.06 10.58
CA LYS A 208 19.78 -8.32 11.01
C LYS A 208 19.47 -7.25 12.06
N ALA A 209 18.27 -6.68 12.02
CA ALA A 209 17.80 -5.72 13.02
C ALA A 209 17.18 -6.40 14.26
N LYS A 210 17.17 -7.74 14.31
CA LYS A 210 16.63 -8.57 15.41
C LYS A 210 15.18 -8.21 15.79
N THR A 211 14.37 -7.96 14.79
CA THR A 211 12.94 -7.67 14.94
C THR A 211 12.08 -8.64 14.14
N ALA A 212 10.76 -8.54 14.30
CA ALA A 212 9.83 -9.42 13.63
C ALA A 212 9.50 -9.00 12.19
N MET A 213 9.03 -9.97 11.41
CA MET A 213 8.39 -9.77 10.11
C MET A 213 7.08 -10.54 10.04
N CYS A 214 6.08 -9.94 9.42
CA CYS A 214 4.76 -10.55 9.23
C CYS A 214 4.60 -11.20 7.86
N SER A 215 3.81 -12.29 7.82
CA SER A 215 3.52 -13.02 6.56
C SER A 215 2.76 -12.17 5.54
N GLY A 216 1.75 -11.45 6.00
CA GLY A 216 0.73 -10.81 5.16
C GLY A 216 -0.32 -11.80 4.66
N GLU A 217 -1.45 -11.25 4.21
CA GLU A 217 -2.58 -12.01 3.66
C GLU A 217 -2.23 -12.64 2.31
N GLY A 218 -1.53 -13.71 2.30
CA GLY A 218 -1.11 -14.35 1.05
C GLY A 218 -0.48 -15.71 1.27
N GLY A 219 -0.47 -16.16 2.51
CA GLY A 219 0.21 -17.38 2.90
C GLY A 219 1.71 -17.17 3.14
N ILE A 220 2.39 -18.27 3.40
CA ILE A 220 3.81 -18.29 3.77
C ILE A 220 4.66 -18.70 2.58
N LEU A 221 5.67 -17.91 2.28
CA LEU A 221 6.81 -18.33 1.45
C LEU A 221 7.87 -18.90 2.37
N PRO A 222 8.28 -20.18 2.21
CA PRO A 222 9.28 -20.78 3.08
C PRO A 222 10.59 -19.99 3.14
N GLU A 223 11.04 -19.48 1.99
CA GLU A 223 12.28 -18.69 1.89
C GLU A 223 12.23 -17.40 2.69
N VAL A 224 11.05 -16.79 2.77
CA VAL A 224 10.82 -15.56 3.55
C VAL A 224 10.79 -15.85 5.03
N LYS A 225 10.05 -16.90 5.45
CA LYS A 225 9.97 -17.34 6.84
C LYS A 225 11.34 -17.72 7.38
N ASN A 226 12.11 -18.51 6.62
CA ASN A 226 13.44 -18.96 7.01
C ASN A 226 14.48 -17.81 7.06
N ALA A 227 14.25 -16.72 6.35
CA ALA A 227 15.14 -15.56 6.34
C ALA A 227 14.80 -14.53 7.43
N ALA A 228 13.69 -14.65 8.13
CA ALA A 228 13.26 -13.73 9.19
C ALA A 228 13.86 -14.12 10.55
N TYR A 229 14.08 -13.12 11.42
CA TYR A 229 14.49 -13.35 12.83
C TYR A 229 13.33 -13.92 13.65
N LYS A 230 12.19 -13.25 13.62
CA LYS A 230 10.93 -13.64 14.19
C LYS A 230 9.82 -13.49 13.14
N TYR A 231 8.85 -14.40 13.15
CA TYR A 231 7.83 -14.44 12.12
C TYR A 231 6.42 -14.49 12.69
N ILE A 232 5.61 -13.47 12.37
CA ILE A 232 4.20 -13.38 12.76
C ILE A 232 3.34 -13.86 11.59
N PHE A 233 2.53 -14.89 11.82
CA PHE A 233 1.65 -15.45 10.80
C PHE A 233 0.28 -14.81 10.81
N GLU A 234 -0.17 -14.25 9.67
CA GLU A 234 -1.50 -13.65 9.51
C GLU A 234 -2.55 -14.73 9.21
N TYR A 235 -3.43 -14.95 10.15
CA TYR A 235 -4.56 -15.86 10.00
C TYR A 235 -5.76 -15.13 9.41
N VAL A 236 -6.21 -15.57 8.23
CA VAL A 236 -7.27 -14.92 7.44
C VAL A 236 -8.41 -15.88 7.12
N PRO A 237 -9.63 -15.39 6.74
CA PRO A 237 -10.77 -16.24 6.43
C PRO A 237 -10.48 -17.31 5.37
N ASN A 238 -9.63 -17.01 4.40
CA ASN A 238 -9.22 -17.95 3.34
C ASN A 238 -8.23 -19.03 3.79
N LYS A 239 -7.72 -18.96 5.01
CA LYS A 239 -6.82 -19.95 5.64
C LYS A 239 -5.59 -20.32 4.78
N TYR A 240 -5.01 -19.34 4.07
CA TYR A 240 -3.80 -19.58 3.26
C TYR A 240 -2.65 -20.08 4.12
N SER A 241 -2.03 -21.19 3.71
CA SER A 241 -0.90 -21.82 4.41
C SER A 241 -1.17 -22.22 5.87
N VAL A 242 -2.44 -22.34 6.27
CA VAL A 242 -2.79 -22.83 7.62
C VAL A 242 -2.53 -24.33 7.66
N THR A 243 -1.47 -24.71 8.33
CA THR A 243 -1.09 -26.09 8.65
C THR A 243 -0.61 -26.14 10.09
N ASP A 244 -0.68 -27.28 10.74
CA ASP A 244 -0.19 -27.44 12.12
C ASP A 244 1.30 -27.08 12.22
N GLU A 245 2.10 -27.44 11.22
CA GLU A 245 3.52 -27.08 11.14
C GLU A 245 3.72 -25.57 11.10
N ASN A 246 2.98 -24.84 10.26
CA ASN A 246 3.11 -23.39 10.17
C ASN A 246 2.64 -22.67 11.44
N LEU A 247 1.60 -23.18 12.10
CA LEU A 247 1.13 -22.63 13.37
C LEU A 247 2.17 -22.84 14.49
N LYS A 248 2.76 -24.00 14.61
CA LYS A 248 3.79 -24.33 15.62
C LYS A 248 5.10 -23.58 15.42
N THR A 249 5.52 -23.42 14.15
CA THR A 249 6.83 -22.84 13.81
C THR A 249 6.81 -21.35 13.57
N SER A 250 5.65 -20.68 13.64
CA SER A 250 5.55 -19.22 13.71
C SER A 250 5.77 -18.74 15.14
N ASP A 251 6.35 -17.53 15.32
CA ASP A 251 6.61 -16.98 16.64
C ASP A 251 5.38 -16.32 17.28
N ALA A 252 4.41 -15.90 16.46
CA ALA A 252 3.08 -15.46 16.87
C ALA A 252 2.08 -15.66 15.74
N ILE A 253 0.78 -15.65 16.06
CA ILE A 253 -0.32 -15.74 15.09
C ILE A 253 -1.20 -14.51 15.27
N GLU A 254 -1.52 -13.81 14.19
CA GLU A 254 -2.39 -12.64 14.22
C GLU A 254 -3.65 -12.88 13.37
N ILE A 255 -4.82 -12.89 14.01
CA ILE A 255 -6.13 -13.00 13.37
C ILE A 255 -6.47 -11.63 12.76
N LYS A 256 -6.59 -11.57 11.44
CA LYS A 256 -6.88 -10.33 10.74
C LYS A 256 -8.38 -10.14 10.56
N ILE A 257 -8.95 -9.20 11.28
CA ILE A 257 -10.34 -8.75 11.10
C ILE A 257 -10.40 -7.58 10.12
N GLY A 258 -9.46 -6.63 10.19
CA GLY A 258 -9.39 -5.46 9.34
C GLY A 258 -7.97 -4.94 9.13
N GLN A 259 -7.83 -3.92 8.27
CA GLN A 259 -6.55 -3.25 8.03
C GLN A 259 -6.78 -1.83 7.51
N ALA A 260 -5.92 -0.89 7.89
CA ALA A 260 -5.83 0.46 7.35
C ALA A 260 -7.22 1.13 7.18
N THR A 261 -7.44 1.77 6.05
CA THR A 261 -8.70 2.43 5.68
C THR A 261 -9.64 1.49 4.91
N LYS A 262 -9.74 0.24 5.37
CA LYS A 262 -10.62 -0.79 4.78
C LYS A 262 -11.40 -1.57 5.85
N PRO A 263 -12.07 -0.89 6.79
CA PRO A 263 -12.91 -1.61 7.75
C PRO A 263 -14.03 -2.35 7.02
N GLY A 264 -14.26 -3.62 7.36
CA GLY A 264 -15.32 -4.44 6.77
C GLY A 264 -15.10 -4.82 5.29
N MET A 265 -13.88 -4.73 4.79
CA MET A 265 -13.53 -5.12 3.41
C MET A 265 -12.45 -6.20 3.39
N GLY A 266 -12.66 -7.21 2.58
CA GLY A 266 -11.65 -8.23 2.30
C GLY A 266 -10.53 -7.75 1.38
N GLY A 267 -9.55 -8.63 1.16
CA GLY A 267 -8.48 -8.44 0.18
C GLY A 267 -8.93 -8.82 -1.23
N LEU A 268 -8.34 -8.16 -2.23
CA LEU A 268 -8.45 -8.54 -3.64
C LEU A 268 -7.05 -8.66 -4.22
N LEU A 269 -6.75 -9.77 -4.86
CA LEU A 269 -5.60 -9.91 -5.75
C LEU A 269 -6.12 -10.21 -7.16
N PRO A 270 -5.96 -9.28 -8.11
CA PRO A 270 -6.40 -9.48 -9.50
C PRO A 270 -5.72 -10.67 -10.15
N GLY A 271 -6.43 -11.37 -11.04
CA GLY A 271 -5.99 -12.60 -11.68
C GLY A 271 -4.70 -12.46 -12.49
N ASP A 272 -4.49 -11.31 -13.13
CA ASP A 272 -3.26 -10.97 -13.85
C ASP A 272 -2.00 -11.02 -12.96
N LYS A 273 -2.15 -10.82 -11.65
CA LYS A 273 -1.07 -10.94 -10.66
C LYS A 273 -0.94 -12.34 -10.05
N VAL A 274 -1.91 -13.23 -10.30
CA VAL A 274 -1.91 -14.58 -9.73
C VAL A 274 -1.05 -15.50 -10.58
N THR A 275 0.25 -15.47 -10.36
CA THR A 275 1.20 -16.39 -11.01
C THR A 275 1.02 -17.83 -10.52
N PRO A 276 1.54 -18.86 -11.23
CA PRO A 276 1.49 -20.25 -10.76
C PRO A 276 2.09 -20.44 -9.36
N GLU A 277 3.15 -19.71 -9.01
CA GLU A 277 3.78 -19.77 -7.68
C GLU A 277 2.84 -19.21 -6.60
N ILE A 278 2.21 -18.06 -6.86
CA ILE A 278 1.23 -17.45 -5.94
C ILE A 278 0.00 -18.35 -5.78
N ALA A 279 -0.49 -18.89 -6.89
CA ALA A 279 -1.62 -19.82 -6.89
C ALA A 279 -1.34 -21.05 -6.00
N LYS A 280 -0.14 -21.63 -6.12
CA LYS A 280 0.31 -22.75 -5.28
C LYS A 280 0.32 -22.40 -3.80
N VAL A 281 0.90 -21.24 -3.42
CA VAL A 281 1.00 -20.80 -2.02
C VAL A 281 -0.38 -20.54 -1.41
N ARG A 282 -1.31 -20.02 -2.22
CA ARG A 282 -2.69 -19.68 -1.77
C ARG A 282 -3.69 -20.81 -1.93
N GLY A 283 -3.31 -21.94 -2.55
CA GLY A 283 -4.24 -23.03 -2.85
C GLY A 283 -5.36 -22.60 -3.81
N LYS A 284 -5.05 -21.77 -4.82
CA LYS A 284 -6.00 -21.21 -5.79
C LYS A 284 -5.51 -21.49 -7.23
N LYS A 285 -6.32 -21.12 -8.22
CA LYS A 285 -5.94 -21.25 -9.64
C LYS A 285 -5.18 -20.02 -10.11
N ALA A 286 -4.17 -20.23 -10.96
CA ALA A 286 -3.44 -19.15 -11.60
C ALA A 286 -4.33 -18.42 -12.62
N GLY A 287 -4.17 -17.09 -12.70
CA GLY A 287 -4.92 -16.25 -13.64
C GLY A 287 -6.35 -15.92 -13.21
N GLU A 288 -6.83 -16.40 -12.06
CA GLU A 288 -8.16 -16.08 -11.54
C GLU A 288 -8.04 -15.10 -10.36
N ASP A 289 -9.01 -14.16 -10.25
CA ASP A 289 -9.11 -13.23 -9.13
C ASP A 289 -9.22 -13.98 -7.80
N ILE A 290 -8.44 -13.54 -6.82
CA ILE A 290 -8.52 -14.06 -5.45
C ILE A 290 -9.17 -13.02 -4.56
N ILE A 291 -10.41 -13.28 -4.17
CA ILE A 291 -11.20 -12.41 -3.29
C ILE A 291 -11.23 -13.03 -1.89
N SER A 292 -10.94 -12.21 -0.88
CA SER A 292 -11.10 -12.58 0.52
C SER A 292 -12.47 -12.12 1.04
N PRO A 293 -13.15 -12.92 1.87
CA PRO A 293 -14.37 -12.49 2.53
C PRO A 293 -14.14 -11.22 3.37
N SER A 294 -15.18 -10.40 3.49
CA SER A 294 -15.14 -9.19 4.33
C SER A 294 -15.18 -9.49 5.84
N ARG A 295 -15.53 -10.71 6.22
CA ARG A 295 -15.56 -11.20 7.60
C ARG A 295 -15.25 -12.69 7.65
N PHE A 296 -14.95 -13.20 8.83
CA PHE A 296 -14.85 -14.64 9.07
C PHE A 296 -16.26 -15.26 9.02
N PRO A 297 -16.52 -16.24 8.17
CA PRO A 297 -17.86 -16.87 8.05
C PRO A 297 -18.34 -17.57 9.33
N ASN A 298 -17.39 -18.04 10.15
CA ASN A 298 -17.61 -18.79 11.36
C ASN A 298 -17.49 -17.97 12.66
N ILE A 299 -17.32 -16.64 12.59
CA ILE A 299 -17.33 -15.76 13.76
C ILE A 299 -18.60 -14.92 13.72
N ASN A 300 -19.61 -15.32 14.51
CA ASN A 300 -20.89 -14.64 14.62
C ASN A 300 -21.16 -14.15 16.06
N SER A 301 -20.32 -14.57 17.01
CA SER A 301 -20.40 -14.20 18.42
C SER A 301 -19.03 -14.04 19.04
N LYS A 302 -18.96 -13.38 20.21
CA LYS A 302 -17.72 -13.27 21.01
C LYS A 302 -17.17 -14.65 21.37
N LYS A 303 -18.09 -15.64 21.60
CA LYS A 303 -17.70 -17.00 21.90
C LYS A 303 -17.00 -17.67 20.71
N ASP A 304 -17.47 -17.47 19.48
CA ASP A 304 -16.84 -18.06 18.30
C ASP A 304 -15.40 -17.51 18.12
N LEU A 305 -15.20 -16.22 18.39
CA LEU A 305 -13.87 -15.61 18.36
C LEU A 305 -12.96 -16.20 19.45
N LYS A 306 -13.52 -16.38 20.66
CA LYS A 306 -12.79 -17.00 21.76
C LYS A 306 -12.38 -18.44 21.43
N ASP A 307 -13.32 -19.22 20.92
CA ASP A 307 -13.05 -20.61 20.54
C ASP A 307 -11.94 -20.68 19.47
N LEU A 308 -11.89 -19.74 18.53
CA LEU A 308 -10.81 -19.64 17.54
C LEU A 308 -9.47 -19.27 18.19
N VAL A 309 -9.46 -18.29 19.10
CA VAL A 309 -8.22 -17.91 19.83
C VAL A 309 -7.68 -19.09 20.63
N ASP A 310 -8.56 -19.80 21.34
CA ASP A 310 -8.17 -20.96 22.14
C ASP A 310 -7.66 -22.13 21.25
N GLU A 311 -8.30 -22.37 20.10
CA GLU A 311 -7.86 -23.36 19.11
C GLU A 311 -6.45 -23.02 18.60
N LEU A 312 -6.22 -21.77 18.19
CA LEU A 312 -4.93 -21.33 17.66
C LEU A 312 -3.84 -21.37 18.73
N ARG A 313 -4.14 -20.99 19.97
CA ARG A 313 -3.21 -21.09 21.11
C ARG A 313 -2.79 -22.53 21.36
N LEU A 314 -3.73 -23.48 21.32
CA LEU A 314 -3.42 -24.90 21.47
C LEU A 314 -2.56 -25.39 20.29
N LYS A 315 -2.97 -25.13 19.05
CA LYS A 315 -2.27 -25.59 17.84
C LYS A 315 -0.88 -24.98 17.67
N SER A 316 -0.67 -23.78 18.16
CA SER A 316 0.64 -23.10 18.13
C SER A 316 1.55 -23.50 19.30
N GLU A 317 1.09 -24.34 20.21
CA GLU A 317 1.82 -24.76 21.42
C GLU A 317 2.18 -23.57 22.31
N GLY A 318 1.21 -22.68 22.58
CA GLY A 318 1.35 -21.57 23.51
C GLY A 318 2.04 -20.32 22.94
N ARG A 319 2.09 -20.16 21.61
CA ARG A 319 2.52 -18.89 20.97
C ARG A 319 1.48 -17.79 21.16
N PRO A 320 1.90 -16.51 21.17
CA PRO A 320 0.97 -15.39 21.29
C PRO A 320 -0.06 -15.37 20.16
N ILE A 321 -1.32 -15.14 20.50
CA ILE A 321 -2.41 -14.96 19.56
C ILE A 321 -2.85 -13.50 19.60
N GLY A 322 -2.68 -12.82 18.48
CA GLY A 322 -3.10 -11.43 18.29
C GLY A 322 -4.36 -11.28 17.45
N ILE A 323 -4.98 -10.11 17.54
CA ILE A 323 -6.11 -9.73 16.69
C ILE A 323 -5.84 -8.35 16.11
N LYS A 324 -5.92 -8.23 14.77
CA LYS A 324 -5.71 -6.98 14.05
C LYS A 324 -7.02 -6.39 13.55
N ILE A 325 -7.26 -5.12 13.86
CA ILE A 325 -8.43 -4.34 13.42
C ILE A 325 -8.00 -3.07 12.69
N ALA A 326 -8.88 -2.58 11.78
CA ALA A 326 -8.84 -1.20 11.32
C ALA A 326 -9.45 -0.28 12.39
N ALA A 327 -8.97 0.96 12.48
CA ALA A 327 -9.46 1.91 13.48
C ALA A 327 -10.86 2.47 13.11
N GLY A 328 -11.89 1.65 13.27
CA GLY A 328 -13.30 2.00 13.08
C GLY A 328 -13.98 2.33 14.41
N TYR A 329 -14.90 1.48 14.83
CA TYR A 329 -15.56 1.55 16.16
C TYR A 329 -14.69 0.87 17.22
N ILE A 330 -13.59 1.50 17.59
CA ILE A 330 -12.49 0.93 18.38
C ILE A 330 -13.02 0.28 19.66
N GLU A 331 -13.77 1.01 20.48
CA GLU A 331 -14.25 0.53 21.78
C GLU A 331 -15.21 -0.67 21.63
N ASN A 332 -16.09 -0.63 20.63
CA ASN A 332 -17.02 -1.74 20.36
C ASN A 332 -16.26 -2.99 19.90
N ASP A 333 -15.25 -2.80 19.04
CA ASP A 333 -14.41 -3.91 18.57
C ASP A 333 -13.55 -4.46 19.73
N LEU A 334 -13.00 -3.59 20.59
CA LEU A 334 -12.23 -4.01 21.76
C LEU A 334 -13.10 -4.74 22.79
N GLU A 335 -14.35 -4.32 23.00
CA GLU A 335 -15.32 -5.00 23.87
C GLU A 335 -15.62 -6.41 23.37
N PHE A 336 -15.72 -6.58 22.05
CA PHE A 336 -15.90 -7.89 21.43
C PHE A 336 -14.64 -8.76 21.54
N ILE A 337 -13.46 -8.19 21.27
CA ILE A 337 -12.17 -8.85 21.23
C ILE A 337 -11.70 -9.26 22.63
N SER A 338 -11.87 -8.40 23.64
CA SER A 338 -11.40 -8.67 25.00
C SER A 338 -12.03 -9.92 25.63
N TYR A 339 -13.25 -10.26 25.24
CA TYR A 339 -13.89 -11.51 25.64
C TYR A 339 -13.11 -12.76 25.18
N ALA A 340 -12.45 -12.67 24.01
CA ALA A 340 -11.65 -13.76 23.48
C ALA A 340 -10.27 -13.90 24.16
N LYS A 341 -9.84 -12.89 24.94
CA LYS A 341 -8.56 -12.86 25.66
C LYS A 341 -7.35 -13.12 24.74
N PRO A 342 -7.17 -12.32 23.67
CA PRO A 342 -5.94 -12.41 22.89
C PRO A 342 -4.75 -11.93 23.72
N ASP A 343 -3.54 -12.27 23.27
CA ASP A 343 -2.31 -11.88 23.93
C ASP A 343 -1.87 -10.47 23.52
N PHE A 344 -2.22 -10.04 22.30
CA PHE A 344 -2.00 -8.67 21.81
C PHE A 344 -3.08 -8.24 20.82
N ILE A 345 -3.21 -6.94 20.64
CA ILE A 345 -4.12 -6.33 19.65
C ILE A 345 -3.32 -5.37 18.79
N THR A 346 -3.51 -5.45 17.47
CA THR A 346 -2.94 -4.48 16.53
C THR A 346 -4.03 -3.57 16.00
N VAL A 347 -3.90 -2.26 16.21
CA VAL A 347 -4.81 -1.25 15.69
C VAL A 347 -4.16 -0.55 14.50
N ASP A 348 -4.86 -0.53 13.35
CA ASP A 348 -4.38 0.06 12.09
C ASP A 348 -5.16 1.34 11.78
N GLY A 349 -4.50 2.49 12.00
CA GLY A 349 -5.11 3.81 11.88
C GLY A 349 -5.19 4.32 10.44
N ARG A 350 -5.84 5.49 10.26
CA ARG A 350 -6.11 6.15 8.97
C ARG A 350 -4.85 6.46 8.14
N GLY A 351 -3.70 6.67 8.77
CA GLY A 351 -2.41 6.81 8.08
C GLY A 351 -1.93 5.52 7.39
N GLY A 352 -2.63 4.40 7.61
CA GLY A 352 -2.31 3.11 7.03
C GLY A 352 -2.50 3.07 5.52
N ALA A 353 -1.62 2.29 4.86
CA ALA A 353 -1.63 2.12 3.41
C ALA A 353 -2.10 0.71 3.02
N THR A 354 -2.63 0.58 1.82
CA THR A 354 -2.96 -0.70 1.19
C THR A 354 -2.57 -0.68 -0.28
N GLY A 355 -2.29 -1.85 -0.86
CA GLY A 355 -1.93 -1.95 -2.29
C GLY A 355 -3.06 -1.58 -3.23
N ALA A 356 -4.32 -1.75 -2.81
CA ALA A 356 -5.49 -1.41 -3.58
C ALA A 356 -6.68 -1.16 -2.64
N SER A 357 -7.36 -0.04 -2.82
CA SER A 357 -8.56 0.34 -2.07
C SER A 357 -9.46 1.24 -2.94
N PRO A 358 -10.79 1.16 -2.81
CA PRO A 358 -11.64 2.19 -3.39
C PRO A 358 -11.26 3.56 -2.84
N LEU A 359 -10.98 4.53 -3.72
CA LEU A 359 -10.45 5.86 -3.37
C LEU A 359 -11.29 6.54 -2.29
N LEU A 360 -12.60 6.64 -2.50
CA LEU A 360 -13.50 7.35 -1.59
C LEU A 360 -13.70 6.63 -0.26
N VAL A 361 -13.64 5.29 -0.25
CA VAL A 361 -13.64 4.52 1.00
C VAL A 361 -12.37 4.82 1.79
N ARG A 362 -11.19 4.76 1.14
CA ARG A 362 -9.91 5.11 1.74
C ARG A 362 -9.93 6.51 2.37
N ASP A 363 -10.47 7.47 1.64
CA ASP A 363 -10.45 8.87 2.03
C ASP A 363 -11.55 9.25 3.05
N SER A 364 -12.49 8.31 3.34
CA SER A 364 -13.64 8.57 4.21
C SER A 364 -13.77 7.63 5.40
N THR A 365 -12.80 6.72 5.62
CA THR A 365 -12.88 5.74 6.71
C THR A 365 -11.65 5.78 7.61
N SER A 366 -11.78 5.14 8.76
CA SER A 366 -10.78 4.97 9.81
C SER A 366 -10.40 6.26 10.54
N ILE A 367 -10.07 6.11 11.79
CA ILE A 367 -9.68 7.18 12.72
C ILE A 367 -8.18 7.45 12.57
N PRO A 368 -7.72 8.72 12.61
CA PRO A 368 -6.28 9.03 12.61
C PRO A 368 -5.53 8.26 13.69
N THR A 369 -4.33 7.81 13.37
CA THR A 369 -3.56 6.84 14.17
C THR A 369 -3.30 7.32 15.60
N ILE A 370 -3.06 8.61 15.80
CA ILE A 370 -2.85 9.23 17.12
C ILE A 370 -4.08 9.00 18.01
N PHE A 371 -5.28 9.35 17.52
CA PHE A 371 -6.51 9.16 18.28
C PHE A 371 -6.89 7.68 18.44
N ALA A 372 -6.58 6.87 17.42
CA ALA A 372 -6.82 5.43 17.49
C ALA A 372 -5.98 4.78 18.59
N LEU A 373 -4.70 5.15 18.70
CA LEU A 373 -3.82 4.67 19.76
C LEU A 373 -4.31 5.10 21.14
N HIS A 374 -4.60 6.41 21.31
CA HIS A 374 -5.11 6.93 22.58
C HIS A 374 -6.38 6.21 23.03
N ARG A 375 -7.37 6.08 22.14
CA ARG A 375 -8.65 5.42 22.46
C ARG A 375 -8.48 3.95 22.81
N ALA A 376 -7.64 3.23 22.05
CA ALA A 376 -7.37 1.83 22.34
C ALA A 376 -6.67 1.65 23.68
N ARG A 377 -5.61 2.43 23.96
CA ARG A 377 -4.90 2.37 25.23
C ARG A 377 -5.82 2.72 26.41
N LYS A 378 -6.56 3.82 26.28
CA LYS A 378 -7.53 4.24 27.29
C LYS A 378 -8.54 3.13 27.61
N TYR A 379 -9.10 2.49 26.57
CA TYR A 379 -10.05 1.40 26.77
C TYR A 379 -9.42 0.23 27.54
N LEU A 380 -8.22 -0.19 27.16
CA LEU A 380 -7.52 -1.29 27.83
C LEU A 380 -7.23 -0.98 29.29
N ASP A 381 -6.82 0.25 29.59
CA ASP A 381 -6.52 0.71 30.96
C ASP A 381 -7.79 0.83 31.83
N GLU A 382 -8.85 1.44 31.30
CA GLU A 382 -10.13 1.60 32.02
C GLU A 382 -10.82 0.27 32.37
N HIS A 383 -10.50 -0.79 31.60
CA HIS A 383 -11.07 -2.13 31.84
C HIS A 383 -10.09 -3.11 32.47
N ASP A 384 -8.92 -2.63 32.93
CA ASP A 384 -7.84 -3.45 33.51
C ASP A 384 -7.49 -4.69 32.66
N LEU A 385 -7.35 -4.47 31.34
CA LEU A 385 -7.06 -5.52 30.39
C LEU A 385 -5.56 -5.60 30.11
N ASN A 386 -4.92 -6.65 30.61
CA ASN A 386 -3.50 -6.90 30.37
C ASN A 386 -3.29 -7.56 28.99
N ILE A 387 -3.46 -6.77 27.93
CA ILE A 387 -3.31 -7.14 26.53
C ILE A 387 -2.31 -6.17 25.90
N ASP A 388 -1.26 -6.67 25.25
CA ASP A 388 -0.27 -5.81 24.61
C ASP A 388 -0.88 -5.08 23.40
N LEU A 389 -0.56 -3.80 23.23
CA LEU A 389 -1.10 -2.95 22.18
C LEU A 389 -0.04 -2.64 21.12
N VAL A 390 -0.27 -3.10 19.90
CA VAL A 390 0.53 -2.76 18.74
C VAL A 390 -0.16 -1.70 17.92
N ILE A 391 0.58 -0.68 17.51
CA ILE A 391 0.05 0.37 16.64
C ILE A 391 0.66 0.29 15.24
N THR A 392 -0.14 0.53 14.23
CA THR A 392 0.29 0.70 12.83
C THR A 392 -0.57 1.76 12.15
N GLY A 393 -0.13 2.28 11.01
CA GLY A 393 -0.90 3.27 10.26
C GLY A 393 -0.17 4.59 10.10
N GLY A 394 0.84 4.64 9.23
CA GLY A 394 1.46 5.88 8.80
C GLY A 394 2.74 6.31 9.52
N LEU A 395 3.15 5.63 10.57
CA LEU A 395 4.40 5.95 11.27
C LEU A 395 5.61 5.75 10.34
N ARG A 396 6.59 6.68 10.39
CA ARG A 396 7.66 6.77 9.39
C ARG A 396 9.06 6.90 9.97
N VAL A 397 9.23 7.65 11.04
CA VAL A 397 10.54 8.02 11.59
C VAL A 397 10.61 7.71 13.09
N SER A 398 11.81 7.71 13.63
CA SER A 398 12.08 7.37 15.05
C SER A 398 11.30 8.21 16.04
N SER A 399 11.07 9.50 15.74
CA SER A 399 10.25 10.37 16.58
C SER A 399 8.79 9.92 16.66
N ASP A 400 8.21 9.44 15.54
CA ASP A 400 6.85 8.87 15.56
C ASP A 400 6.80 7.64 16.46
N PHE A 401 7.84 6.79 16.37
CA PHE A 401 7.92 5.55 17.15
C PHE A 401 8.05 5.85 18.66
N ALA A 402 8.92 6.78 19.03
CA ALA A 402 9.08 7.18 20.42
C ALA A 402 7.80 7.80 20.98
N LYS A 403 7.11 8.66 20.22
CA LYS A 403 5.81 9.25 20.59
C LYS A 403 4.73 8.17 20.74
N ALA A 404 4.69 7.18 19.85
CA ALA A 404 3.73 6.08 19.95
C ALA A 404 3.98 5.20 21.18
N LEU A 405 5.25 4.91 21.50
CA LEU A 405 5.61 4.22 22.76
C LEU A 405 5.17 5.05 23.97
N ALA A 406 5.46 6.35 23.98
CA ALA A 406 5.05 7.25 25.07
C ALA A 406 3.52 7.35 25.20
N MET A 407 2.76 7.16 24.14
CA MET A 407 1.30 7.07 24.18
C MET A 407 0.76 5.69 24.58
N GLY A 408 1.63 4.74 24.93
CA GLY A 408 1.28 3.43 25.47
C GLY A 408 1.16 2.32 24.44
N ALA A 409 1.78 2.44 23.27
CA ALA A 409 2.00 1.29 22.39
C ALA A 409 3.12 0.41 22.96
N ASP A 410 2.94 -0.91 22.99
CA ASP A 410 3.99 -1.86 23.36
C ASP A 410 4.94 -2.13 22.18
N ALA A 411 4.46 -2.06 20.93
CA ALA A 411 5.27 -2.20 19.72
C ALA A 411 4.65 -1.46 18.53
N ILE A 412 5.45 -1.27 17.48
CA ILE A 412 5.05 -0.55 16.28
C ILE A 412 5.26 -1.44 15.04
N ALA A 413 4.19 -1.61 14.25
CA ALA A 413 4.29 -2.33 12.98
C ALA A 413 4.32 -1.34 11.80
N ILE A 414 5.35 -1.42 10.93
CA ILE A 414 5.53 -0.50 9.80
C ILE A 414 5.43 -1.23 8.45
N ALA A 415 4.70 -0.63 7.52
CA ALA A 415 4.59 -1.13 6.14
C ALA A 415 5.32 -0.21 5.15
N SER A 416 4.75 0.96 4.87
CA SER A 416 5.30 1.89 3.86
C SER A 416 6.73 2.33 4.17
N ALA A 417 7.06 2.60 5.42
CA ALA A 417 8.41 3.00 5.83
C ALA A 417 9.43 1.89 5.50
N SER A 418 9.11 0.64 5.82
CA SER A 418 9.98 -0.49 5.49
C SER A 418 10.14 -0.69 3.97
N LEU A 419 9.09 -0.47 3.18
CA LEU A 419 9.17 -0.52 1.72
C LEU A 419 10.04 0.60 1.15
N ILE A 420 9.92 1.83 1.67
CA ILE A 420 10.77 2.96 1.27
C ILE A 420 12.24 2.66 1.61
N ALA A 421 12.49 2.12 2.80
CA ALA A 421 13.82 1.69 3.19
C ALA A 421 14.41 0.66 2.23
N VAL A 422 13.62 -0.30 1.74
CA VAL A 422 14.10 -1.30 0.76
C VAL A 422 14.37 -0.67 -0.61
N ALA A 423 13.37 -0.04 -1.24
CA ALA A 423 13.50 0.55 -2.58
C ALA A 423 12.29 1.38 -3.05
N CYS A 424 11.15 1.38 -2.35
CA CYS A 424 9.91 2.00 -2.84
C CYS A 424 10.10 3.50 -3.06
N GLN A 425 9.69 3.99 -4.24
CA GLN A 425 9.76 5.41 -4.64
C GLN A 425 8.38 6.09 -4.65
N GLN A 426 7.35 5.44 -4.10
CA GLN A 426 5.99 5.97 -3.99
C GLN A 426 5.32 6.31 -5.34
N TYR A 427 5.60 5.56 -6.41
CA TYR A 427 4.96 5.74 -7.73
C TYR A 427 3.43 5.56 -7.73
N ARG A 428 2.87 4.97 -6.65
CA ARG A 428 1.42 4.71 -6.53
C ARG A 428 0.84 3.86 -7.66
N LEU A 429 1.62 2.88 -8.15
CA LEU A 429 1.25 1.91 -9.18
C LEU A 429 1.05 0.49 -8.61
N CYS A 430 0.87 0.37 -7.28
CA CYS A 430 0.79 -0.93 -6.60
C CYS A 430 -0.47 -1.72 -7.02
N ASP A 431 -1.58 -1.03 -7.26
CA ASP A 431 -2.83 -1.60 -7.74
C ASP A 431 -2.68 -2.22 -9.14
N LYS A 432 -1.90 -1.58 -10.00
CA LYS A 432 -1.64 -2.03 -11.38
C LYS A 432 -0.56 -3.12 -11.47
N GLY A 433 0.23 -3.35 -10.42
CA GLY A 433 1.33 -4.31 -10.45
C GLY A 433 2.51 -3.90 -11.33
N GLN A 434 2.63 -2.63 -11.66
CA GLN A 434 3.61 -2.06 -12.59
C GLN A 434 4.70 -1.25 -11.87
N CYS A 435 5.11 -1.68 -10.69
CA CYS A 435 6.11 -0.97 -9.89
C CYS A 435 7.49 -0.97 -10.56
N PRO A 436 8.02 0.20 -11.02
CA PRO A 436 9.26 0.27 -11.79
C PRO A 436 10.49 -0.22 -11.04
N VAL A 437 10.46 -0.15 -9.71
CA VAL A 437 11.57 -0.54 -8.82
C VAL A 437 11.44 -1.97 -8.27
N GLY A 438 10.51 -2.76 -8.80
CA GLY A 438 10.40 -4.19 -8.49
C GLY A 438 9.77 -4.54 -7.14
N VAL A 439 9.21 -3.57 -6.40
CA VAL A 439 8.64 -3.81 -5.06
C VAL A 439 7.25 -4.45 -5.13
N ALA A 440 6.32 -3.83 -5.85
CA ALA A 440 4.91 -4.26 -5.91
C ALA A 440 4.53 -4.66 -7.34
N THR A 441 5.16 -5.72 -7.84
CA THR A 441 4.95 -6.26 -9.18
C THR A 441 5.21 -7.76 -9.21
N GLN A 442 4.63 -8.46 -10.19
CA GLN A 442 4.94 -9.86 -10.50
C GLN A 442 5.64 -10.02 -11.85
N ASP A 443 5.81 -8.92 -12.60
CA ASP A 443 6.60 -8.90 -13.83
C ASP A 443 8.07 -9.26 -13.54
N LYS A 444 8.63 -10.20 -14.31
CA LYS A 444 9.97 -10.75 -14.06
C LYS A 444 11.08 -9.72 -14.29
N GLU A 445 10.93 -8.87 -15.30
CA GLU A 445 11.92 -7.84 -15.62
C GLU A 445 11.95 -6.78 -14.52
N LEU A 446 10.76 -6.26 -14.16
CA LEU A 446 10.66 -5.25 -13.10
C LEU A 446 11.17 -5.78 -11.75
N ARG A 447 10.82 -7.03 -11.39
CA ARG A 447 11.32 -7.70 -10.17
C ARG A 447 12.84 -7.79 -10.14
N SER A 448 13.49 -8.04 -11.27
CA SER A 448 14.96 -8.18 -11.35
C SER A 448 15.73 -6.90 -11.01
N ARG A 449 15.07 -5.75 -11.06
CA ARG A 449 15.64 -4.44 -10.72
C ARG A 449 15.90 -4.30 -9.23
N LEU A 450 15.09 -4.98 -8.39
CA LEU A 450 15.28 -4.95 -6.94
C LEU A 450 16.41 -5.90 -6.50
N LYS A 451 17.50 -5.32 -6.00
CA LYS A 451 18.62 -6.09 -5.48
C LYS A 451 18.37 -6.43 -4.00
N THR A 452 17.96 -7.65 -3.74
CA THR A 452 17.50 -8.14 -2.44
C THR A 452 18.45 -7.82 -1.29
N ASP A 453 19.76 -8.06 -1.47
CA ASP A 453 20.75 -7.85 -0.39
C ASP A 453 21.00 -6.35 -0.12
N ILE A 454 20.92 -5.51 -1.16
CA ILE A 454 21.00 -4.05 -1.01
C ILE A 454 19.77 -3.55 -0.24
N GLY A 455 18.58 -3.97 -0.64
CA GLY A 455 17.33 -3.63 0.05
C GLY A 455 17.35 -4.08 1.52
N ALA A 456 17.81 -5.31 1.79
CA ALA A 456 17.96 -5.83 3.14
C ALA A 456 18.92 -4.99 3.99
N LYS A 457 20.10 -4.62 3.45
CA LYS A 457 21.07 -3.76 4.15
C LYS A 457 20.47 -2.39 4.46
N ARG A 458 19.76 -1.79 3.51
CA ARG A 458 19.10 -0.48 3.71
C ARG A 458 18.06 -0.54 4.82
N LEU A 459 17.21 -1.57 4.83
CA LEU A 459 16.22 -1.77 5.90
C LEU A 459 16.90 -1.98 7.26
N THR A 460 17.95 -2.80 7.32
CA THR A 460 18.73 -2.99 8.56
C THR A 460 19.26 -1.66 9.09
N ASN A 461 19.88 -0.85 8.21
CA ASN A 461 20.43 0.45 8.61
C ASN A 461 19.32 1.38 9.13
N TYR A 462 18.18 1.44 8.45
CA TYR A 462 17.04 2.26 8.86
C TYR A 462 16.50 1.83 10.22
N LEU A 463 16.28 0.53 10.45
CA LEU A 463 15.75 0.02 11.72
C LEU A 463 16.74 0.23 12.88
N ASN A 464 18.04 -0.01 12.65
CA ASN A 464 19.05 0.18 13.69
C ASN A 464 19.25 1.66 14.02
N ALA A 465 19.32 2.54 13.01
CA ALA A 465 19.40 3.99 13.26
C ALA A 465 18.17 4.48 14.02
N SER A 466 16.97 4.07 13.61
CA SER A 466 15.73 4.41 14.33
C SER A 466 15.75 3.93 15.78
N LEU A 467 16.28 2.73 16.05
CA LEU A 467 16.40 2.21 17.40
C LEU A 467 17.31 3.06 18.28
N GLU A 468 18.48 3.46 17.77
CA GLU A 468 19.40 4.32 18.52
C GLU A 468 18.80 5.71 18.79
N GLU A 469 18.04 6.25 17.84
CA GLU A 469 17.32 7.51 18.06
C GLU A 469 16.19 7.36 19.09
N ILE A 470 15.44 6.23 19.12
CA ILE A 470 14.45 5.94 20.16
C ILE A 470 15.13 5.87 21.54
N LYS A 471 16.27 5.21 21.65
CA LYS A 471 17.06 5.16 22.89
C LYS A 471 17.55 6.57 23.30
N THR A 472 17.89 7.42 22.33
CA THR A 472 18.25 8.82 22.60
C THR A 472 17.07 9.59 23.19
N PHE A 473 15.84 9.40 22.67
CA PHE A 473 14.65 9.98 23.26
C PHE A 473 14.43 9.49 24.70
N ALA A 474 14.65 8.21 24.98
CA ALA A 474 14.59 7.71 26.36
C ALA A 474 15.68 8.35 27.27
N ARG A 475 16.93 8.47 26.79
CA ARG A 475 18.01 9.13 27.55
C ARG A 475 17.68 10.56 27.90
N ILE A 476 17.24 11.37 26.94
CA ILE A 476 16.94 12.79 27.19
C ILE A 476 15.70 12.99 28.07
N THR A 477 14.85 11.97 28.22
CA THR A 477 13.70 11.96 29.12
C THR A 477 13.98 11.23 30.44
N GLY A 478 15.23 10.79 30.67
CA GLY A 478 15.68 10.20 31.93
C GLY A 478 15.31 8.72 32.11
N HIS A 479 14.98 8.01 31.06
CA HIS A 479 14.55 6.61 31.11
C HIS A 479 15.62 5.64 30.62
N SER A 480 15.85 4.55 31.36
CA SER A 480 16.77 3.46 30.99
C SER A 480 16.11 2.31 30.22
N ASP A 481 14.81 2.39 29.97
CA ASP A 481 14.05 1.49 29.10
C ASP A 481 13.14 2.34 28.19
N ILE A 482 13.05 1.98 26.92
CA ILE A 482 12.19 2.70 25.97
C ILE A 482 10.69 2.57 26.30
N HIS A 483 10.31 1.53 27.05
CA HIS A 483 8.93 1.29 27.48
C HIS A 483 8.55 2.12 28.74
N ASP A 484 9.49 2.82 29.35
CA ASP A 484 9.22 3.80 30.40
C ASP A 484 8.79 5.16 29.85
N LEU A 485 8.98 5.40 28.55
CA LEU A 485 8.42 6.58 27.88
C LEU A 485 6.91 6.63 28.11
N ASN A 486 6.41 7.80 28.48
CA ASN A 486 4.99 7.96 28.82
C ASN A 486 4.47 9.34 28.41
N VAL A 487 3.17 9.55 28.50
CA VAL A 487 2.49 10.78 28.04
C VAL A 487 3.01 12.04 28.72
N SER A 488 3.57 11.95 29.95
CA SER A 488 4.15 13.13 30.63
C SER A 488 5.42 13.64 29.94
N ASN A 489 6.03 12.82 29.06
CA ASN A 489 7.15 13.22 28.20
C ASN A 489 6.70 13.93 26.91
N LEU A 490 5.39 14.12 26.70
CA LEU A 490 4.83 14.67 25.48
C LEU A 490 4.13 16.01 25.71
N ALA A 491 4.17 16.86 24.71
CA ALA A 491 3.32 18.04 24.58
C ALA A 491 2.88 18.20 23.11
N THR A 492 1.86 18.97 22.85
CA THR A 492 1.40 19.27 21.49
C THR A 492 1.06 20.74 21.31
N PHE A 493 1.28 21.27 20.12
CA PHE A 493 0.79 22.59 19.72
C PHE A 493 -0.51 22.52 18.91
N ASN A 494 -1.07 21.31 18.73
CA ASN A 494 -2.32 21.07 18.05
C ASN A 494 -3.45 20.89 19.07
N SER A 495 -4.43 21.82 19.05
CA SER A 495 -5.55 21.81 20.00
C SER A 495 -6.43 20.57 19.88
N GLU A 496 -6.63 20.01 18.66
CA GLU A 496 -7.39 18.77 18.53
C GLU A 496 -6.72 17.60 19.23
N ILE A 497 -5.39 17.53 19.19
CA ILE A 497 -4.65 16.48 19.90
C ILE A 497 -4.80 16.68 21.42
N SER A 498 -4.65 17.90 21.93
CA SER A 498 -4.78 18.15 23.35
C SER A 498 -6.21 17.95 23.88
N ASP A 499 -7.23 18.30 23.09
CA ASP A 499 -8.62 18.21 23.49
C ASP A 499 -9.14 16.76 23.51
N TYR A 500 -8.62 15.91 22.62
CA TYR A 500 -9.10 14.54 22.42
C TYR A 500 -8.10 13.44 22.79
N THR A 501 -6.97 13.81 23.40
CA THR A 501 -6.01 12.88 24.02
C THR A 501 -5.62 13.39 25.41
N ASN A 502 -4.73 12.67 26.10
CA ASN A 502 -4.15 13.12 27.37
C ASN A 502 -2.80 13.87 27.22
N ILE A 503 -2.43 14.22 25.98
CA ILE A 503 -1.24 15.04 25.70
C ILE A 503 -1.57 16.51 25.96
N LYS A 504 -0.80 17.16 26.82
CA LYS A 504 -1.03 18.56 27.19
C LYS A 504 -0.61 19.51 26.06
N HIS A 505 -1.36 20.60 25.91
CA HIS A 505 -0.95 21.71 25.05
C HIS A 505 0.30 22.40 25.63
N VAL A 506 1.20 22.88 24.74
CA VAL A 506 2.40 23.65 25.14
C VAL A 506 2.05 24.99 25.75
#